data_210d6dac395553ec1f4c9cd0c02f8135
#
_entry.id   210d6dac395553ec1f4c9cd0c02f8135
#
_cell.length_a   1.000
_cell.length_b   1.000
_cell.length_c   1.000
_cell.angle_alpha   90.00
_cell.angle_beta   90.00
_cell.angle_gamma   90.00
#
_symmetry.space_group_name_H-M   'P 1'
#
loop_
_entity.id
_entity.type
_entity.pdbx_description
1 polymer ?
#
loop_
_entity_poly.entity_id
_entity_poly.type
_entity_poly.pdbx_seq_one_letter_code
_entity_poly.pdbx_strand_id
1 'polypeptide(L)'
;VLRRRPPADELPRTAEGLHELGEYARRAGVKIVLEPMSRFRSHVANTPAQMLAIVNRADHANLHILLDTYHLVTEVRDYAAAIRSVGDRLWGLHACENDRGVPGGGLIPWPAVFAALKETKCQYVGFEGYNTGIDDFGWRRGIFQNVCPDGDAFVRQAVAFTRPFVK
;
A
#
# COMPACT_ATOMS: atom_id res chain seq x y z
N VAL A 1 -8.56 -15.46 2.55
CA VAL A 1 -9.70 -14.69 2.00
C VAL A 1 -11.00 -15.31 2.50
N LEU A 2 -11.93 -14.46 2.98
CA LEU A 2 -13.22 -14.87 3.47
C LEU A 2 -14.08 -15.43 2.32
N ARG A 3 -14.61 -16.64 2.45
CA ARG A 3 -15.45 -17.30 1.42
C ARG A 3 -16.95 -17.12 1.66
N ARG A 4 -17.33 -16.20 2.50
CA ARG A 4 -18.70 -15.83 2.82
C ARG A 4 -18.83 -14.31 2.88
N ARG A 5 -20.05 -13.80 2.77
CA ARG A 5 -20.29 -12.38 2.99
C ARG A 5 -19.90 -12.00 4.42
N PRO A 6 -19.14 -10.90 4.62
CA PRO A 6 -18.82 -10.41 5.94
C PRO A 6 -20.10 -9.99 6.70
N PRO A 7 -20.07 -9.98 8.03
CA PRO A 7 -21.16 -9.44 8.84
C PRO A 7 -21.43 -7.97 8.51
N ALA A 8 -22.68 -7.53 8.65
CA ALA A 8 -23.05 -6.14 8.33
C ALA A 8 -22.38 -5.11 9.23
N ASP A 9 -21.99 -5.50 10.44
CA ASP A 9 -21.31 -4.67 11.44
C ASP A 9 -19.78 -4.70 11.36
N GLU A 10 -19.19 -5.43 10.39
CA GLU A 10 -17.73 -5.54 10.28
C GLU A 10 -17.06 -4.18 10.06
N LEU A 11 -17.55 -3.39 9.09
CA LEU A 11 -16.99 -2.06 8.83
C LEU A 11 -17.21 -1.07 9.98
N PRO A 12 -18.39 -0.98 10.59
CA PRO A 12 -18.58 -0.20 11.83
C PRO A 12 -17.58 -0.55 12.93
N ARG A 13 -17.46 -1.83 13.27
CA ARG A 13 -16.51 -2.29 14.32
C ARG A 13 -15.05 -2.02 13.95
N THR A 14 -14.71 -2.19 12.66
CA THR A 14 -13.36 -1.85 12.17
C THR A 14 -13.07 -0.37 12.38
N ALA A 15 -14.01 0.50 12.05
CA ALA A 15 -13.84 1.94 12.22
C ALA A 15 -13.72 2.35 13.70
N GLU A 16 -14.53 1.78 14.59
CA GLU A 16 -14.44 1.99 16.04
C GLU A 16 -13.07 1.58 16.59
N GLY A 17 -12.62 0.36 16.29
CA GLY A 17 -11.30 -0.13 16.72
C GLY A 17 -10.14 0.70 16.16
N LEU A 18 -10.26 1.20 14.92
CA LEU A 18 -9.27 2.11 14.34
C LEU A 18 -9.26 3.47 15.02
N HIS A 19 -10.42 4.00 15.42
CA HIS A 19 -10.49 5.23 16.20
C HIS A 19 -9.73 5.09 17.53
N GLU A 20 -10.01 4.04 18.29
CA GLU A 20 -9.33 3.73 19.55
C GLU A 20 -7.82 3.55 19.35
N LEU A 21 -7.42 2.81 18.31
CA LEU A 21 -6.02 2.61 17.98
C LEU A 21 -5.34 3.93 17.58
N GLY A 22 -6.03 4.79 16.83
CA GLY A 22 -5.55 6.11 16.46
C GLY A 22 -5.26 6.98 17.68
N GLU A 23 -6.15 6.95 18.67
CA GLU A 23 -5.99 7.69 19.92
C GLU A 23 -4.84 7.13 20.78
N TYR A 24 -4.71 5.80 20.86
CA TYR A 24 -3.58 5.16 21.54
C TYR A 24 -2.24 5.55 20.90
N ALA A 25 -2.16 5.45 19.57
CA ALA A 25 -0.98 5.78 18.80
C ALA A 25 -0.61 7.27 18.91
N ARG A 26 -1.61 8.16 18.93
CA ARG A 26 -1.42 9.60 19.14
C ARG A 26 -0.70 9.87 20.47
N ARG A 27 -1.12 9.21 21.55
CA ARG A 27 -0.47 9.31 22.87
C ARG A 27 0.96 8.76 22.86
N ALA A 28 1.23 7.74 22.05
CA ALA A 28 2.57 7.18 21.88
C ALA A 28 3.46 7.98 20.90
N GLY A 29 2.94 9.04 20.27
CA GLY A 29 3.67 9.84 19.29
C GLY A 29 3.92 9.13 17.95
N VAL A 30 3.14 8.10 17.62
CA VAL A 30 3.25 7.35 16.35
C VAL A 30 2.00 7.50 15.50
N LYS A 31 2.14 7.33 14.19
CA LYS A 31 1.02 7.35 13.23
C LYS A 31 0.59 5.94 12.88
N ILE A 32 -0.70 5.78 12.59
CA ILE A 32 -1.23 4.56 12.01
C ILE A 32 -1.39 4.77 10.51
N VAL A 33 -0.82 3.86 9.74
CA VAL A 33 -0.88 3.89 8.28
C VAL A 33 -1.53 2.59 7.81
N LEU A 34 -2.64 2.72 7.08
CA LEU A 34 -3.49 1.61 6.64
C LEU A 34 -3.28 1.34 5.17
N GLU A 35 -3.14 0.09 4.80
CA GLU A 35 -2.89 -0.34 3.43
C GLU A 35 -4.08 -1.11 2.87
N PRO A 36 -4.73 -0.64 1.77
CA PRO A 36 -5.64 -1.46 1.01
C PRO A 36 -4.88 -2.55 0.26
N MET A 37 -5.25 -3.79 0.50
CA MET A 37 -4.57 -4.95 -0.09
C MET A 37 -5.43 -5.54 -1.21
N SER A 38 -4.79 -6.15 -2.22
CA SER A 38 -5.50 -6.83 -3.31
C SER A 38 -6.54 -7.84 -2.77
N ARG A 39 -7.59 -8.08 -3.55
CA ARG A 39 -8.69 -9.02 -3.24
C ARG A 39 -8.23 -10.45 -2.93
N PHE A 40 -7.01 -10.79 -3.32
CA PHE A 40 -6.39 -12.08 -3.00
C PHE A 40 -5.82 -12.14 -1.58
N ARG A 41 -5.67 -11.00 -0.91
CA ARG A 41 -5.09 -10.89 0.44
C ARG A 41 -6.13 -10.52 1.50
N SER A 42 -7.05 -9.63 1.18
CA SER A 42 -8.03 -9.11 2.12
C SER A 42 -9.39 -9.01 1.47
N HIS A 43 -10.45 -9.00 2.29
CA HIS A 43 -11.82 -8.71 1.86
C HIS A 43 -12.34 -7.38 2.43
N VAL A 44 -11.58 -6.74 3.31
CA VAL A 44 -12.04 -5.55 4.05
C VAL A 44 -11.93 -4.28 3.21
N ALA A 45 -10.75 -4.04 2.64
CA ALA A 45 -10.53 -2.90 1.74
C ALA A 45 -9.51 -3.28 0.67
N ASN A 46 -9.90 -3.13 -0.58
CA ASN A 46 -9.06 -3.45 -1.73
C ASN A 46 -8.70 -2.21 -2.54
N THR A 47 -9.58 -1.22 -2.58
CA THR A 47 -9.35 0.01 -3.34
C THR A 47 -9.00 1.18 -2.42
N PRO A 48 -8.28 2.21 -2.94
CA PRO A 48 -8.05 3.45 -2.19
C PRO A 48 -9.34 4.08 -1.67
N ALA A 49 -10.41 4.08 -2.47
CA ALA A 49 -11.70 4.63 -2.07
C ALA A 49 -12.35 3.88 -0.89
N GLN A 50 -12.25 2.54 -0.87
CA GLN A 50 -12.74 1.74 0.26
C GLN A 50 -11.95 2.04 1.53
N MET A 51 -10.60 2.12 1.44
CA MET A 51 -9.78 2.46 2.60
C MET A 51 -10.05 3.87 3.09
N LEU A 52 -10.19 4.84 2.19
CA LEU A 52 -10.54 6.21 2.55
C LEU A 52 -11.90 6.29 3.27
N ALA A 53 -12.89 5.52 2.82
CA ALA A 53 -14.18 5.45 3.49
C ALA A 53 -14.07 4.91 4.92
N ILE A 54 -13.23 3.90 5.16
CA ILE A 54 -12.95 3.34 6.50
C ILE A 54 -12.27 4.39 7.38
N VAL A 55 -11.21 5.04 6.88
CA VAL A 55 -10.46 6.07 7.61
C VAL A 55 -11.35 7.26 7.96
N ASN A 56 -12.19 7.72 7.02
CA ASN A 56 -13.12 8.80 7.27
C ASN A 56 -14.21 8.40 8.28
N ARG A 57 -14.68 7.15 8.24
CA ARG A 57 -15.66 6.65 9.23
C ARG A 57 -15.04 6.52 10.63
N ALA A 58 -13.78 6.12 10.72
CA ALA A 58 -13.05 6.07 11.98
C ALA A 58 -12.83 7.46 12.59
N ASP A 59 -12.87 8.50 11.79
CA ASP A 59 -12.82 9.92 12.18
C ASP A 59 -11.69 10.23 13.17
N HIS A 60 -10.46 9.88 12.81
CA HIS A 60 -9.29 10.17 13.63
C HIS A 60 -8.13 10.76 12.81
N ALA A 61 -7.57 11.89 13.27
CA ALA A 61 -6.53 12.63 12.55
C ALA A 61 -5.20 11.85 12.38
N ASN A 62 -4.93 10.89 13.27
CA ASN A 62 -3.69 10.10 13.28
C ASN A 62 -3.73 8.86 12.36
N LEU A 63 -4.86 8.64 11.65
CA LEU A 63 -5.01 7.57 10.67
C LEU A 63 -4.66 8.10 9.28
N HIS A 64 -3.78 7.41 8.60
CA HIS A 64 -3.30 7.72 7.26
C HIS A 64 -3.40 6.49 6.36
N ILE A 65 -3.10 6.65 5.07
CA ILE A 65 -3.14 5.59 4.07
C ILE A 65 -1.76 5.40 3.45
N LEU A 66 -1.35 4.16 3.32
CA LEU A 66 -0.25 3.70 2.47
C LEU A 66 -0.87 3.07 1.22
N LEU A 67 -0.39 3.41 0.05
CA LEU A 67 -0.71 2.67 -1.18
C LEU A 67 0.49 1.83 -1.61
N ASP A 68 0.22 0.62 -2.08
CA ASP A 68 1.22 -0.24 -2.70
C ASP A 68 0.82 -0.51 -4.15
N THR A 69 1.68 -0.15 -5.08
CA THR A 69 1.41 -0.27 -6.53
C THR A 69 1.16 -1.72 -6.97
N TYR A 70 1.79 -2.71 -6.32
CA TYR A 70 1.52 -4.12 -6.57
C TYR A 70 0.07 -4.51 -6.20
N HIS A 71 -0.44 -4.02 -5.06
CA HIS A 71 -1.81 -4.33 -4.65
C HIS A 71 -2.86 -3.64 -5.54
N LEU A 72 -2.50 -2.50 -6.13
CA LEU A 72 -3.41 -1.78 -7.03
C LEU A 72 -3.59 -2.44 -8.41
N VAL A 73 -2.69 -3.33 -8.85
CA VAL A 73 -2.70 -3.93 -10.20
C VAL A 73 -4.08 -4.51 -10.59
N THR A 74 -4.74 -5.18 -9.65
CA THR A 74 -6.05 -5.82 -9.89
C THR A 74 -7.24 -4.98 -9.45
N GLU A 75 -7.01 -3.86 -8.78
CA GLU A 75 -8.05 -3.11 -8.08
C GLU A 75 -8.38 -1.78 -8.74
N VAL A 76 -7.47 -1.20 -9.51
CA VAL A 76 -7.68 0.09 -10.17
C VAL A 76 -7.36 0.02 -11.66
N ARG A 77 -7.97 0.90 -12.44
CA ARG A 77 -7.68 1.06 -13.87
C ARG A 77 -6.79 2.27 -14.15
N ASP A 78 -6.80 3.25 -13.24
CA ASP A 78 -6.02 4.48 -13.33
C ASP A 78 -5.34 4.71 -11.99
N TYR A 79 -4.02 4.49 -11.96
CA TYR A 79 -3.19 4.68 -10.78
C TYR A 79 -3.13 6.13 -10.33
N ALA A 80 -3.03 7.05 -11.27
CA ALA A 80 -2.92 8.47 -10.95
C ALA A 80 -4.21 8.99 -10.32
N ALA A 81 -5.37 8.65 -10.88
CA ALA A 81 -6.65 9.00 -10.29
C ALA A 81 -6.84 8.35 -8.91
N ALA A 82 -6.42 7.09 -8.73
CA ALA A 82 -6.48 6.38 -7.46
C ALA A 82 -5.62 7.07 -6.38
N ILE A 83 -4.40 7.49 -6.71
CA ILE A 83 -3.50 8.23 -5.81
C ILE A 83 -4.11 9.58 -5.43
N ARG A 84 -4.58 10.37 -6.41
CA ARG A 84 -5.20 11.67 -6.16
C ARG A 84 -6.45 11.55 -5.27
N SER A 85 -7.22 10.47 -5.41
CA SER A 85 -8.45 10.27 -4.63
C SER A 85 -8.21 10.16 -3.13
N VAL A 86 -7.02 9.73 -2.70
CA VAL A 86 -6.63 9.65 -1.29
C VAL A 86 -6.25 11.02 -0.73
N GLY A 87 -5.68 11.90 -1.56
CA GLY A 87 -5.34 13.27 -1.21
C GLY A 87 -4.42 13.36 0.00
N ASP A 88 -4.77 14.23 0.94
CA ASP A 88 -3.97 14.54 2.13
C ASP A 88 -3.85 13.38 3.14
N ARG A 89 -4.66 12.33 3.00
CA ARG A 89 -4.54 11.12 3.83
C ARG A 89 -3.43 10.19 3.36
N LEU A 90 -2.87 10.39 2.16
CA LEU A 90 -1.77 9.58 1.68
C LEU A 90 -0.48 9.90 2.43
N TRP A 91 0.04 8.94 3.18
CA TRP A 91 1.25 9.10 3.98
C TRP A 91 2.48 8.46 3.34
N GLY A 92 2.30 7.38 2.62
CA GLY A 92 3.37 6.63 1.99
C GLY A 92 2.95 5.89 0.73
N LEU A 93 3.93 5.56 -0.10
CA LEU A 93 3.78 4.68 -1.25
C LEU A 93 4.82 3.57 -1.18
N HIS A 94 4.40 2.31 -1.29
CA HIS A 94 5.28 1.23 -1.67
C HIS A 94 5.37 1.18 -3.21
N ALA A 95 6.53 1.53 -3.73
CA ALA A 95 6.85 1.47 -5.14
C ALA A 95 7.33 0.06 -5.49
N CYS A 96 6.39 -0.81 -5.83
CA CYS A 96 6.64 -2.20 -6.20
C CYS A 96 6.18 -2.44 -7.62
N GLU A 97 6.90 -3.25 -8.38
CA GLU A 97 6.43 -3.64 -9.70
C GLU A 97 5.23 -4.61 -9.59
N ASN A 98 4.54 -4.84 -10.70
CA ASN A 98 3.36 -5.73 -10.74
C ASN A 98 3.66 -7.18 -10.37
N ASP A 99 4.91 -7.60 -10.43
CA ASP A 99 5.41 -8.91 -10.01
C ASP A 99 6.11 -8.91 -8.66
N ARG A 100 6.11 -7.76 -7.94
CA ARG A 100 6.85 -7.53 -6.69
C ARG A 100 8.36 -7.37 -6.90
N GLY A 101 8.81 -7.22 -8.13
CA GLY A 101 10.20 -6.96 -8.49
C GLY A 101 10.61 -5.49 -8.35
N VAL A 102 11.82 -5.20 -8.85
CA VAL A 102 12.36 -3.84 -8.88
C VAL A 102 11.47 -2.95 -9.76
N PRO A 103 11.10 -1.73 -9.31
CA PRO A 103 10.32 -0.80 -10.11
C PRO A 103 10.96 -0.48 -11.46
N GLY A 104 10.14 -0.34 -12.52
CA GLY A 104 10.55 0.19 -13.81
C GLY A 104 10.59 -0.79 -14.98
N GLY A 105 10.44 -2.09 -14.73
CA GLY A 105 10.52 -3.12 -15.76
C GLY A 105 9.20 -3.76 -16.18
N GLY A 106 8.09 -3.40 -15.53
CA GLY A 106 6.82 -4.10 -15.69
C GLY A 106 5.67 -3.21 -16.17
N LEU A 107 4.50 -3.36 -15.57
CA LEU A 107 3.24 -2.77 -16.03
C LEU A 107 2.87 -1.47 -15.33
N ILE A 108 3.58 -1.08 -14.27
CA ILE A 108 3.23 0.10 -13.49
C ILE A 108 3.55 1.39 -14.28
N PRO A 109 2.58 2.32 -14.46
CA PRO A 109 2.79 3.54 -15.22
C PRO A 109 3.53 4.60 -14.38
N TRP A 110 4.80 4.36 -14.05
CA TRP A 110 5.61 5.13 -13.10
C TRP A 110 5.58 6.64 -13.30
N PRO A 111 5.71 7.20 -14.53
CA PRO A 111 5.62 8.64 -14.70
C PRO A 111 4.31 9.23 -14.20
N ALA A 112 3.17 8.57 -14.47
CA ALA A 112 1.86 9.01 -14.01
C ALA A 112 1.68 8.84 -12.49
N VAL A 113 2.21 7.73 -11.92
CA VAL A 113 2.22 7.48 -10.47
C VAL A 113 2.95 8.59 -9.73
N PHE A 114 4.19 8.89 -10.12
CA PHE A 114 4.99 9.92 -9.44
C PHE A 114 4.48 11.35 -9.70
N ALA A 115 3.90 11.61 -10.87
CA ALA A 115 3.25 12.90 -11.12
C ALA A 115 2.07 13.11 -10.15
N ALA A 116 1.20 12.10 -9.99
CA ALA A 116 0.09 12.17 -9.05
C ALA A 116 0.56 12.25 -7.59
N LEU A 117 1.64 11.54 -7.24
CA LEU A 117 2.18 11.54 -5.89
C LEU A 117 2.63 12.93 -5.44
N LYS A 118 3.21 13.74 -6.34
CA LYS A 118 3.62 15.13 -6.06
C LYS A 118 2.46 16.07 -5.72
N GLU A 119 1.24 15.69 -6.06
CA GLU A 119 0.03 16.44 -5.75
C GLU A 119 -0.56 16.06 -4.36
N THR A 120 0.08 15.16 -3.63
CA THR A 120 -0.35 14.66 -2.32
C THR A 120 0.61 15.06 -1.20
N LYS A 121 0.28 14.70 0.04
CA LYS A 121 1.15 14.86 1.21
C LYS A 121 2.00 13.62 1.52
N CYS A 122 2.25 12.76 0.55
CA CYS A 122 3.06 11.56 0.73
C CYS A 122 4.44 11.90 1.30
N GLN A 123 4.81 11.25 2.40
CA GLN A 123 6.02 11.55 3.16
C GLN A 123 7.20 10.66 2.78
N TYR A 124 6.93 9.47 2.25
CA TYR A 124 7.99 8.53 1.89
C TYR A 124 7.58 7.60 0.76
N VAL A 125 8.58 7.11 0.05
CA VAL A 125 8.46 6.01 -0.90
C VAL A 125 9.28 4.85 -0.35
N GLY A 126 8.64 3.72 -0.14
CA GLY A 126 9.27 2.47 0.30
C GLY A 126 9.31 1.44 -0.82
N PHE A 127 10.04 0.36 -0.59
CA PHE A 127 10.12 -0.77 -1.51
C PHE A 127 9.85 -2.06 -0.76
N GLU A 128 9.05 -2.94 -1.33
CA GLU A 128 8.75 -4.24 -0.75
C GLU A 128 9.01 -5.34 -1.77
N GLY A 129 9.86 -6.27 -1.42
CA GLY A 129 10.19 -7.44 -2.20
C GLY A 129 10.36 -8.65 -1.30
N TYR A 130 10.31 -9.85 -1.88
CA TYR A 130 10.44 -11.10 -1.13
C TYR A 130 11.56 -11.96 -1.74
N ASN A 131 12.56 -12.30 -0.91
CA ASN A 131 13.53 -13.33 -1.27
C ASN A 131 12.96 -14.71 -0.91
N THR A 132 12.58 -15.48 -1.93
CA THR A 132 12.02 -16.83 -1.76
C THR A 132 13.08 -17.88 -1.44
N GLY A 133 14.35 -17.52 -1.46
CA GLY A 133 15.45 -18.37 -0.98
C GLY A 133 15.62 -18.33 0.56
N ILE A 134 14.88 -17.46 1.25
CA ILE A 134 14.90 -17.34 2.71
C ILE A 134 13.64 -17.98 3.27
N ASP A 135 13.77 -19.21 3.77
CA ASP A 135 12.68 -19.96 4.39
C ASP A 135 11.43 -20.03 3.48
N ASP A 136 10.27 -20.35 4.04
CA ASP A 136 8.98 -20.45 3.32
C ASP A 136 8.25 -19.10 3.21
N PHE A 137 8.89 -17.98 3.56
CA PHE A 137 8.20 -16.71 3.69
C PHE A 137 7.55 -16.22 2.39
N GLY A 138 8.28 -16.27 1.27
CA GLY A 138 7.77 -15.89 -0.04
C GLY A 138 6.69 -16.85 -0.54
N TRP A 139 6.90 -18.15 -0.36
CA TRP A 139 5.95 -19.18 -0.75
C TRP A 139 4.59 -19.04 -0.06
N ARG A 140 4.58 -18.78 1.23
CA ARG A 140 3.35 -18.52 2.01
C ARG A 140 2.58 -17.29 1.53
N ARG A 141 3.24 -16.40 0.78
CA ARG A 141 2.66 -15.19 0.19
C ARG A 141 2.29 -15.33 -1.28
N GLY A 142 2.47 -16.52 -1.86
CA GLY A 142 2.19 -16.77 -3.27
C GLY A 142 3.24 -16.16 -4.22
N ILE A 143 4.44 -15.89 -3.73
CA ILE A 143 5.58 -15.45 -4.53
C ILE A 143 6.45 -16.68 -4.81
N PHE A 144 6.27 -17.26 -6.00
CA PHE A 144 6.91 -18.53 -6.38
C PHE A 144 8.18 -18.33 -7.20
N GLN A 145 8.43 -17.12 -7.68
CA GLN A 145 9.69 -16.72 -8.33
C GLN A 145 10.49 -15.85 -7.40
N ASN A 146 11.82 -16.04 -7.37
CA ASN A 146 12.69 -15.20 -6.57
C ASN A 146 13.00 -13.89 -7.30
N VAL A 147 12.14 -12.91 -7.15
CA VAL A 147 12.27 -11.56 -7.74
C VAL A 147 13.23 -10.65 -6.96
N CYS A 148 13.69 -11.11 -5.80
CA CYS A 148 14.61 -10.37 -4.93
C CYS A 148 15.70 -11.31 -4.36
N PRO A 149 16.55 -11.91 -5.23
CA PRO A 149 17.58 -12.85 -4.77
C PRO A 149 18.69 -12.18 -3.95
N ASP A 150 18.92 -10.88 -4.16
CA ASP A 150 19.84 -10.03 -3.44
C ASP A 150 19.12 -8.75 -3.01
N GLY A 151 18.85 -8.63 -1.70
CA GLY A 151 18.12 -7.48 -1.14
C GLY A 151 18.85 -6.16 -1.30
N ASP A 152 20.19 -6.16 -1.20
CA ASP A 152 21.01 -4.97 -1.38
C ASP A 152 20.98 -4.48 -2.84
N ALA A 153 21.08 -5.40 -3.79
CA ALA A 153 20.94 -5.08 -5.22
C ALA A 153 19.54 -4.57 -5.54
N PHE A 154 18.49 -5.19 -4.98
CA PHE A 154 17.11 -4.77 -5.12
C PHE A 154 16.92 -3.30 -4.67
N VAL A 155 17.36 -2.98 -3.46
CA VAL A 155 17.23 -1.61 -2.91
C VAL A 155 18.02 -0.60 -3.73
N ARG A 156 19.27 -0.91 -4.09
CA ARG A 156 20.09 -0.01 -4.94
C ARG A 156 19.44 0.30 -6.28
N GLN A 157 18.88 -0.72 -6.96
CA GLN A 157 18.21 -0.55 -8.24
C GLN A 157 16.91 0.23 -8.10
N ALA A 158 16.10 -0.08 -7.09
CA ALA A 158 14.84 0.60 -6.82
C ALA A 158 15.06 2.10 -6.51
N VAL A 159 16.05 2.42 -5.68
CA VAL A 159 16.45 3.81 -5.40
C VAL A 159 16.96 4.51 -6.65
N ALA A 160 17.81 3.86 -7.44
CA ALA A 160 18.34 4.44 -8.68
C ALA A 160 17.21 4.78 -9.66
N PHE A 161 16.23 3.89 -9.81
CA PHE A 161 15.06 4.10 -10.66
C PHE A 161 14.17 5.25 -10.16
N THR A 162 13.87 5.28 -8.87
CA THR A 162 12.88 6.24 -8.32
C THR A 162 13.46 7.63 -8.09
N ARG A 163 14.77 7.76 -7.87
CA ARG A 163 15.44 9.03 -7.56
C ARG A 163 15.13 10.20 -8.52
N PRO A 164 15.03 10.02 -9.85
CA PRO A 164 14.70 11.11 -10.76
C PRO A 164 13.29 11.68 -10.58
N PHE A 165 12.36 10.88 -10.03
CA PHE A 165 10.97 11.27 -9.84
C PHE A 165 10.70 12.00 -8.52
N VAL A 166 11.53 11.77 -7.49
CA VAL A 166 11.31 12.29 -6.13
C VAL A 166 12.16 13.53 -5.79
N LYS A 167 12.95 13.98 -6.75
CA LYS A 167 13.72 15.25 -6.65
C LYS A 167 12.87 16.46 -6.98
#